data_8da6381e3271e3c8ad045ae905a5eab8
#
_entry.id   8da6381e3271e3c8ad045ae905a5eab8
#
_cell.length_a   1.000
_cell.length_b   1.000
_cell.length_c   1.000
_cell.angle_alpha   90.00
_cell.angle_beta   90.00
_cell.angle_gamma   90.00
#
_symmetry.space_group_name_H-M   'P 1'
#
loop_
_entity.id
_entity.type
_entity.pdbx_description
1 polymer ?
#
loop_
_entity_poly.entity_id
_entity_poly.type
_entity_poly.pdbx_seq_one_letter_code
_entity_poly.pdbx_strand_id
1 'polypeptide(L)'
;MAAIVKEFIVEATPQRVWGALTQSDEIGHWWTNDLNVTPEVGSLAEFRFGEWGDFVVRVEVAELDQDKQVRWISRRGPAPHWDGTSVTWQLESVHNGTRVLFNHNGFAQADGRYEMTSAWWEHFLVSLKSYLETGKGTPGSPLSANGPELRTLS
;
A
#
# COMPACT_ATOMS: atom_id res chain seq x y z
N MET A 1 4.15 -15.49 13.58
CA MET A 1 3.99 -15.00 12.20
C MET A 1 4.70 -13.66 12.06
N ALA A 2 5.20 -13.38 10.87
CA ALA A 2 5.94 -12.16 10.61
C ALA A 2 5.02 -11.04 10.15
N ALA A 3 5.39 -9.81 10.49
CA ALA A 3 4.66 -8.62 10.10
C ALA A 3 5.62 -7.54 9.60
N ILE A 4 5.15 -6.76 8.64
CA ILE A 4 5.86 -5.56 8.18
C ILE A 4 5.15 -4.38 8.82
N VAL A 5 5.85 -3.63 9.66
CA VAL A 5 5.28 -2.47 10.35
C VAL A 5 6.10 -1.25 9.99
N LYS A 6 5.42 -0.23 9.50
CA LYS A 6 6.05 1.04 9.11
C LYS A 6 5.22 2.18 9.67
N GLU A 7 5.87 3.23 10.11
CA GLU A 7 5.18 4.41 10.63
C GLU A 7 5.84 5.66 10.06
N PHE A 8 5.03 6.61 9.64
CA PHE A 8 5.55 7.89 9.15
C PHE A 8 4.53 8.98 9.33
N ILE A 9 4.98 10.22 9.28
CA ILE A 9 4.12 11.39 9.35
C ILE A 9 4.13 12.07 7.99
N VAL A 10 2.94 12.42 7.51
CA VAL A 10 2.77 13.08 6.22
C VAL A 10 2.06 14.42 6.42
N GLU A 11 2.47 15.43 5.68
CA GLU A 11 1.86 16.77 5.74
C GLU A 11 0.59 16.80 4.90
N ALA A 12 -0.44 16.10 5.39
CA ALA A 12 -1.74 16.05 4.76
C ALA A 12 -2.76 15.67 5.83
N THR A 13 -4.02 16.06 5.63
CA THR A 13 -5.08 15.72 6.60
C THR A 13 -5.41 14.24 6.54
N PRO A 14 -5.96 13.67 7.63
CA PRO A 14 -6.42 12.27 7.60
C PRO A 14 -7.43 12.01 6.47
N GLN A 15 -8.29 12.97 6.19
CA GLN A 15 -9.26 12.87 5.10
C GLN A 15 -8.56 12.71 3.75
N ARG A 16 -7.51 13.49 3.53
CA ARG A 16 -6.75 13.45 2.29
C ARG A 16 -6.00 12.12 2.15
N VAL A 17 -5.39 11.65 3.25
CA VAL A 17 -4.68 10.38 3.26
C VAL A 17 -5.66 9.24 2.99
N TRP A 18 -6.80 9.23 3.65
CA TRP A 18 -7.80 8.19 3.49
C TRP A 18 -8.29 8.12 2.04
N GLY A 19 -8.50 9.27 1.41
CA GLY A 19 -8.87 9.32 -0.01
C GLY A 19 -7.83 8.69 -0.91
N ALA A 20 -6.56 8.94 -0.62
CA ALA A 20 -5.46 8.35 -1.40
C ALA A 20 -5.34 6.84 -1.23
N LEU A 21 -5.96 6.27 -0.20
CA LEU A 21 -5.97 4.83 0.04
C LEU A 21 -7.21 4.13 -0.48
N THR A 22 -8.24 4.88 -0.85
CA THR A 22 -9.54 4.28 -1.18
C THR A 22 -10.05 4.62 -2.59
N GLN A 23 -9.64 5.75 -3.15
CA GLN A 23 -10.11 6.18 -4.47
C GLN A 23 -9.17 5.69 -5.56
N SER A 24 -9.72 5.03 -6.58
CA SER A 24 -8.89 4.43 -7.63
C SER A 24 -8.04 5.45 -8.38
N ASP A 25 -8.58 6.62 -8.67
CA ASP A 25 -7.84 7.66 -9.37
C ASP A 25 -6.67 8.19 -8.52
N GLU A 26 -6.79 8.17 -7.20
CA GLU A 26 -5.70 8.59 -6.34
C GLU A 26 -4.65 7.50 -6.12
N ILE A 27 -5.08 6.25 -5.94
CA ILE A 27 -4.15 5.13 -5.80
C ILE A 27 -3.25 5.02 -7.03
N GLY A 28 -3.78 5.35 -8.19
CA GLY A 28 -3.02 5.30 -9.44
C GLY A 28 -1.83 6.25 -9.48
N HIS A 29 -1.78 7.25 -8.61
CA HIS A 29 -0.69 8.21 -8.59
C HIS A 29 0.48 7.79 -7.71
N TRP A 30 0.30 6.80 -6.84
CA TRP A 30 1.38 6.42 -5.94
C TRP A 30 1.69 4.93 -5.92
N TRP A 31 0.74 4.06 -6.30
CA TRP A 31 0.96 2.61 -6.26
C TRP A 31 1.03 2.01 -7.67
N THR A 32 -0.10 1.88 -8.34
CA THR A 32 -0.15 1.45 -9.73
C THR A 32 -1.36 2.08 -10.41
N ASN A 33 -1.22 2.45 -11.68
CA ASN A 33 -2.33 3.02 -12.44
C ASN A 33 -3.15 1.95 -13.19
N ASP A 34 -2.78 0.68 -13.05
CA ASP A 34 -3.55 -0.44 -13.62
C ASP A 34 -4.25 -1.17 -12.49
N LEU A 35 -5.45 -0.72 -12.17
CA LEU A 35 -6.16 -1.19 -10.99
C LEU A 35 -7.67 -1.14 -11.18
N ASN A 36 -8.36 -1.95 -10.35
CA ASN A 36 -9.80 -1.89 -10.19
C ASN A 36 -10.11 -1.84 -8.70
N VAL A 37 -10.67 -0.76 -8.23
CA VAL A 37 -11.02 -0.57 -6.83
C VAL A 37 -12.39 0.08 -6.72
N THR A 38 -13.22 -0.48 -5.85
CA THR A 38 -14.47 0.13 -5.42
C THR A 38 -14.36 0.39 -3.92
N PRO A 39 -14.60 1.62 -3.44
CA PRO A 39 -14.44 1.92 -2.01
C PRO A 39 -15.64 1.45 -1.19
N GLU A 40 -15.87 0.16 -1.19
CA GLU A 40 -16.96 -0.48 -0.46
C GLU A 40 -16.48 -1.73 0.23
N VAL A 41 -16.87 -1.91 1.49
CA VAL A 41 -16.55 -3.11 2.25
C VAL A 41 -17.14 -4.33 1.54
N GLY A 42 -16.33 -5.37 1.44
CA GLY A 42 -16.72 -6.62 0.78
C GLY A 42 -16.36 -6.68 -0.69
N SER A 43 -15.96 -5.56 -1.31
CA SER A 43 -15.57 -5.56 -2.72
C SER A 43 -14.15 -6.12 -2.88
N LEU A 44 -13.88 -6.66 -4.06
CA LEU A 44 -12.55 -7.16 -4.42
C LEU A 44 -11.84 -6.10 -5.25
N ALA A 45 -10.60 -5.84 -4.88
CA ALA A 45 -9.74 -4.90 -5.59
C ALA A 45 -8.60 -5.66 -6.24
N GLU A 46 -8.16 -5.17 -7.41
CA GLU A 46 -7.02 -5.74 -8.12
C GLU A 46 -6.04 -4.64 -8.47
N PHE A 47 -4.76 -4.92 -8.25
CA PHE A 47 -3.66 -4.00 -8.57
C PHE A 47 -2.66 -4.76 -9.42
N ARG A 48 -2.46 -4.32 -10.64
CA ARG A 48 -1.61 -5.02 -11.62
C ARG A 48 -0.32 -4.26 -11.83
N PHE A 49 0.77 -5.02 -11.85
CA PHE A 49 2.12 -4.48 -12.04
C PHE A 49 2.72 -5.13 -13.27
N GLY A 50 2.42 -4.56 -14.43
CA GLY A 50 2.79 -5.15 -15.72
C GLY A 50 4.27 -5.26 -15.96
N GLU A 51 5.09 -4.42 -15.29
CA GLU A 51 6.55 -4.51 -15.41
C GLU A 51 7.09 -5.82 -14.87
N TRP A 52 6.30 -6.53 -14.07
CA TRP A 52 6.66 -7.82 -13.50
C TRP A 52 5.93 -8.97 -14.19
N GLY A 53 5.50 -8.77 -15.44
CA GLY A 53 4.65 -9.73 -16.10
C GLY A 53 3.26 -9.70 -15.49
N ASP A 54 2.75 -10.82 -15.07
CA ASP A 54 1.39 -10.92 -14.55
C ASP A 54 1.31 -10.82 -13.03
N PHE A 55 2.14 -9.98 -12.42
CA PHE A 55 2.07 -9.81 -10.96
C PHE A 55 0.80 -9.03 -10.61
N VAL A 56 -0.11 -9.68 -9.93
CA VAL A 56 -1.40 -9.09 -9.55
C VAL A 56 -1.62 -9.27 -8.05
N VAL A 57 -1.93 -8.17 -7.39
CA VAL A 57 -2.33 -8.18 -5.97
C VAL A 57 -3.85 -8.11 -5.95
N ARG A 58 -4.49 -9.10 -5.32
CA ARG A 58 -5.94 -9.12 -5.12
C ARG A 58 -6.25 -9.03 -3.66
N VAL A 59 -7.09 -8.08 -3.29
CA VAL A 59 -7.48 -7.89 -1.90
C VAL A 59 -8.98 -7.72 -1.79
N GLU A 60 -9.53 -8.16 -0.67
CA GLU A 60 -10.89 -7.82 -0.28
C GLU A 60 -10.81 -6.59 0.61
N VAL A 61 -11.64 -5.61 0.35
CA VAL A 61 -11.77 -4.44 1.22
C VAL A 61 -12.53 -4.89 2.45
N ALA A 62 -11.83 -5.08 3.56
CA ALA A 62 -12.41 -5.67 4.77
C ALA A 62 -12.96 -4.63 5.73
N GLU A 63 -12.31 -3.47 5.82
CA GLU A 63 -12.74 -2.39 6.70
C GLU A 63 -12.51 -1.04 6.05
N LEU A 64 -13.48 -0.15 6.21
CA LEU A 64 -13.37 1.26 5.84
C LEU A 64 -13.95 2.07 7.00
N ASP A 65 -13.10 2.65 7.81
CA ASP A 65 -13.50 3.57 8.88
C ASP A 65 -13.00 4.95 8.44
N GLN A 66 -13.93 5.78 8.01
CA GLN A 66 -13.59 7.03 7.33
C GLN A 66 -12.61 7.87 8.10
N ASP A 67 -11.53 8.27 7.43
CA ASP A 67 -10.45 9.11 7.93
C ASP A 67 -9.63 8.49 9.07
N LYS A 68 -9.86 7.20 9.39
CA LYS A 68 -9.21 6.53 10.52
C LYS A 68 -8.52 5.23 10.16
N GLN A 69 -9.15 4.39 9.34
CA GLN A 69 -8.60 3.06 9.09
C GLN A 69 -9.08 2.48 7.78
N VAL A 70 -8.17 1.79 7.11
CA VAL A 70 -8.46 0.97 5.94
C VAL A 70 -7.83 -0.38 6.19
N ARG A 71 -8.54 -1.46 5.91
CA ARG A 71 -8.01 -2.80 6.04
C ARG A 71 -8.36 -3.62 4.82
N TRP A 72 -7.34 -4.27 4.27
CA TRP A 72 -7.46 -5.17 3.13
C TRP A 72 -7.01 -6.57 3.53
N ILE A 73 -7.68 -7.59 3.03
CA ILE A 73 -7.26 -8.97 3.20
C ILE A 73 -6.85 -9.51 1.83
N SER A 74 -5.62 -9.97 1.74
CA SER A 74 -5.11 -10.51 0.48
C SER A 74 -5.82 -11.81 0.13
N ARG A 75 -6.27 -11.93 -1.10
CA ARG A 75 -6.97 -13.09 -1.59
C ARG A 75 -6.12 -13.82 -2.62
N ARG A 76 -6.53 -15.04 -2.96
CA ARG A 76 -5.79 -15.89 -3.88
C ARG A 76 -5.46 -15.18 -5.19
N GLY A 77 -4.22 -15.26 -5.60
CA GLY A 77 -3.75 -14.64 -6.82
C GLY A 77 -2.32 -15.06 -7.14
N PRO A 78 -1.71 -14.43 -8.16
CA PRO A 78 -0.33 -14.73 -8.53
C PRO A 78 0.72 -14.37 -7.49
N ALA A 79 0.34 -13.76 -6.38
CA ALA A 79 1.24 -13.50 -5.26
C ALA A 79 0.86 -14.41 -4.09
N PRO A 80 1.09 -15.73 -4.18
CA PRO A 80 0.57 -16.67 -3.19
C PRO A 80 1.15 -16.50 -1.79
N HIS A 81 2.33 -15.93 -1.65
CA HIS A 81 2.90 -15.67 -0.33
C HIS A 81 2.14 -14.56 0.44
N TRP A 82 1.26 -13.85 -0.24
CA TRP A 82 0.39 -12.86 0.39
C TRP A 82 -0.97 -13.44 0.79
N ASP A 83 -1.32 -14.64 0.29
CA ASP A 83 -2.64 -15.21 0.54
C ASP A 83 -2.94 -15.29 2.04
N GLY A 84 -4.08 -14.71 2.43
CA GLY A 84 -4.51 -14.71 3.82
C GLY A 84 -3.86 -13.64 4.69
N THR A 85 -2.88 -12.90 4.16
CA THR A 85 -2.29 -11.79 4.90
C THR A 85 -3.22 -10.59 4.89
N SER A 86 -3.03 -9.66 5.81
CA SER A 86 -3.82 -8.45 5.84
C SER A 86 -2.95 -7.20 5.86
N VAL A 87 -3.43 -6.17 5.17
CA VAL A 87 -2.79 -4.85 5.14
C VAL A 87 -3.72 -3.90 5.87
N THR A 88 -3.20 -3.22 6.88
CA THR A 88 -3.97 -2.27 7.67
C THR A 88 -3.28 -0.92 7.66
N TRP A 89 -4.06 0.13 7.42
CA TRP A 89 -3.61 1.51 7.45
C TRP A 89 -4.38 2.19 8.57
N GLN A 90 -3.67 2.70 9.57
CA GLN A 90 -4.30 3.44 10.66
C GLN A 90 -3.83 4.88 10.59
N LEU A 91 -4.77 5.81 10.72
CA LEU A 91 -4.52 7.23 10.55
C LEU A 91 -4.84 7.97 11.83
N GLU A 92 -3.93 8.83 12.24
CA GLU A 92 -4.11 9.65 13.44
C GLU A 92 -3.75 11.09 13.12
N SER A 93 -4.65 12.01 13.43
CA SER A 93 -4.37 13.43 13.26
C SER A 93 -3.31 13.85 14.26
N VAL A 94 -2.26 14.50 13.79
CA VAL A 94 -1.18 15.02 14.62
C VAL A 94 -0.93 16.47 14.23
N HIS A 95 -0.07 17.15 15.00
CA HIS A 95 0.29 18.51 14.68
C HIS A 95 0.92 18.55 13.29
N ASN A 96 0.38 19.37 12.40
CA ASN A 96 0.83 19.57 11.02
C ASN A 96 0.62 18.37 10.09
N GLY A 97 -0.26 17.43 10.42
CA GLY A 97 -0.50 16.36 9.46
C GLY A 97 -1.16 15.12 10.02
N THR A 98 -0.74 13.99 9.48
CA THR A 98 -1.29 12.68 9.84
C THR A 98 -0.16 11.71 10.11
N ARG A 99 -0.26 10.98 11.23
CA ARG A 99 0.59 9.81 11.45
C ARG A 99 -0.08 8.63 10.76
N VAL A 100 0.68 7.95 9.92
CA VAL A 100 0.23 6.75 9.23
C VAL A 100 0.95 5.56 9.83
N LEU A 101 0.18 4.63 10.37
CA LEU A 101 0.72 3.36 10.84
C LEU A 101 0.30 2.30 9.83
N PHE A 102 1.28 1.72 9.15
CA PHE A 102 1.11 0.69 8.15
C PHE A 102 1.49 -0.66 8.74
N ASN A 103 0.66 -1.67 8.51
CA ASN A 103 0.92 -3.02 8.99
C ASN A 103 0.48 -4.02 7.92
N HIS A 104 1.41 -4.88 7.48
CA HIS A 104 1.11 -6.00 6.61
C HIS A 104 1.52 -7.26 7.36
N ASN A 105 0.55 -8.01 7.86
CA ASN A 105 0.82 -9.14 8.74
C ASN A 105 0.19 -10.44 8.24
N GLY A 106 0.56 -11.54 8.90
CA GLY A 106 0.04 -12.85 8.57
C GLY A 106 0.99 -13.70 7.72
N PHE A 107 2.21 -13.21 7.47
CA PHE A 107 3.21 -14.01 6.76
C PHE A 107 3.62 -15.21 7.61
N ALA A 108 3.70 -16.38 6.98
CA ALA A 108 4.08 -17.60 7.69
C ALA A 108 5.50 -17.51 8.23
N GLN A 109 6.41 -16.88 7.49
CA GLN A 109 7.83 -16.78 7.85
C GLN A 109 8.43 -15.48 7.36
N ALA A 110 9.48 -15.03 8.05
CA ALA A 110 10.29 -13.91 7.62
C ALA A 110 11.42 -14.42 6.70
N ASP A 111 11.06 -14.79 5.49
CA ASP A 111 12.01 -15.31 4.49
C ASP A 111 12.35 -14.24 3.45
N GLY A 112 13.02 -14.64 2.37
CA GLY A 112 13.41 -13.70 1.31
C GLY A 112 12.24 -13.00 0.65
N ARG A 113 11.08 -13.66 0.57
CA ARG A 113 9.87 -13.02 0.01
C ARG A 113 9.31 -11.98 0.96
N TYR A 114 9.39 -12.24 2.26
CA TYR A 114 9.01 -11.25 3.27
C TYR A 114 9.91 -10.01 3.17
N GLU A 115 11.22 -10.22 3.05
CA GLU A 115 12.18 -9.12 2.95
C GLU A 115 11.99 -8.32 1.67
N MET A 116 11.73 -9.00 0.56
CA MET A 116 11.42 -8.33 -0.71
C MET A 116 10.15 -7.51 -0.61
N THR A 117 9.11 -8.05 0.02
CA THR A 117 7.86 -7.34 0.21
C THR A 117 8.04 -6.11 1.10
N SER A 118 8.87 -6.23 2.15
CA SER A 118 9.15 -5.09 3.01
C SER A 118 9.83 -3.96 2.24
N ALA A 119 10.80 -4.28 1.40
CA ALA A 119 11.49 -3.29 0.57
C ALA A 119 10.55 -2.69 -0.47
N TRP A 120 9.66 -3.50 -1.02
CA TRP A 120 8.65 -3.07 -1.99
C TRP A 120 7.70 -2.06 -1.35
N TRP A 121 7.23 -2.34 -0.14
CA TRP A 121 6.39 -1.39 0.59
C TRP A 121 7.13 -0.11 0.95
N GLU A 122 8.40 -0.22 1.32
CA GLU A 122 9.22 0.96 1.62
C GLU A 122 9.18 1.95 0.45
N HIS A 123 9.38 1.44 -0.77
CA HIS A 123 9.31 2.26 -1.98
C HIS A 123 7.93 2.91 -2.13
N PHE A 124 6.86 2.15 -1.97
CA PHE A 124 5.51 2.68 -2.20
C PHE A 124 5.03 3.60 -1.10
N LEU A 125 5.50 3.41 0.13
CA LEU A 125 5.16 4.35 1.20
C LEU A 125 5.86 5.69 1.00
N VAL A 126 7.07 5.69 0.49
CA VAL A 126 7.75 6.92 0.07
C VAL A 126 6.97 7.59 -1.07
N SER A 127 6.53 6.79 -2.03
CA SER A 127 5.72 7.27 -3.16
C SER A 127 4.41 7.91 -2.67
N LEU A 128 3.71 7.25 -1.74
CA LEU A 128 2.47 7.78 -1.17
C LEU A 128 2.71 9.11 -0.46
N LYS A 129 3.75 9.16 0.37
CA LYS A 129 4.07 10.39 1.09
C LYS A 129 4.39 11.52 0.11
N SER A 130 5.20 11.24 -0.91
CA SER A 130 5.52 12.24 -1.93
C SER A 130 4.27 12.72 -2.67
N TYR A 131 3.40 11.81 -3.04
CA TYR A 131 2.15 12.17 -3.71
C TYR A 131 1.29 13.10 -2.84
N LEU A 132 1.16 12.76 -1.56
CA LEU A 132 0.33 13.55 -0.66
C LEU A 132 0.90 14.93 -0.38
N GLU A 133 2.23 15.05 -0.33
CA GLU A 133 2.89 16.32 0.01
C GLU A 133 3.18 17.19 -1.20
N THR A 134 3.39 16.60 -2.38
CA THR A 134 3.80 17.36 -3.57
C THR A 134 2.87 17.20 -4.76
N GLY A 135 1.93 16.25 -4.71
CA GLY A 135 1.07 15.93 -5.83
C GLY A 135 1.67 14.92 -6.80
N LYS A 136 2.87 14.43 -6.54
CA LYS A 136 3.56 13.48 -7.42
C LYS A 136 4.09 12.28 -6.66
N GLY A 137 3.66 11.08 -7.06
CA GLY A 137 4.20 9.84 -6.59
C GLY A 137 4.98 9.13 -7.70
N THR A 138 5.41 7.89 -7.42
CA THR A 138 6.13 7.06 -8.39
C THR A 138 5.43 5.70 -8.48
N PRO A 139 4.28 5.64 -9.18
CA PRO A 139 3.57 4.38 -9.34
C PRO A 139 4.32 3.41 -10.24
N GLY A 140 3.97 2.13 -10.12
CA GLY A 140 4.59 1.07 -10.89
C GLY A 140 5.62 0.32 -10.07
N SER A 141 6.16 -0.77 -10.64
CA SER A 141 7.07 -1.63 -9.90
C SER A 141 8.37 -0.92 -9.54
N PRO A 142 8.87 -1.07 -8.30
CA PRO A 142 10.19 -0.55 -7.95
C PRO A 142 11.33 -1.33 -8.58
N LEU A 143 11.05 -2.53 -9.12
CA LEU A 143 12.05 -3.35 -9.80
C LEU A 143 11.96 -3.13 -11.31
N SER A 144 12.21 -1.91 -11.72
CA SER A 144 12.21 -1.54 -13.13
C SER A 144 13.44 -2.10 -13.84
N ALA A 145 13.54 -1.85 -15.16
CA ALA A 145 14.66 -2.30 -15.97
C ALA A 145 16.01 -1.83 -15.45
N ASN A 146 16.04 -0.77 -14.68
CA ASN A 146 17.27 -0.23 -14.10
C ASN A 146 17.61 -0.84 -12.75
N GLY A 147 16.82 -1.83 -12.31
CA GLY A 147 16.97 -2.45 -11.02
C GLY A 147 16.35 -1.61 -9.90
N PRO A 148 16.29 -2.18 -8.71
CA PRO A 148 15.65 -1.49 -7.60
C PRO A 148 16.56 -0.41 -7.04
N GLU A 149 16.02 0.78 -6.92
CA GLU A 149 16.67 1.86 -6.21
C GLU A 149 15.66 2.36 -5.20
N LEU A 150 15.67 1.70 -4.04
CA LEU A 150 14.67 1.95 -3.02
C LEU A 150 15.08 3.13 -2.15
N ARG A 151 14.10 3.98 -1.87
CA ARG A 151 14.29 5.11 -0.96
C ARG A 151 13.78 4.71 0.41
N THR A 152 14.43 5.17 1.44
CA THR A 152 13.96 4.95 2.80
C THR A 152 12.96 6.03 3.20
N LEU A 153 12.08 5.67 4.12
CA LEU A 153 11.20 6.64 4.76
C LEU A 153 12.03 7.48 5.72
N SER A 154 11.89 8.77 5.66
CA SER A 154 12.64 9.67 6.51
C SER A 154 11.73 10.63 7.25
#